data_d4a4dac3b716240448f33583c1bb22ab
#
_entry.id   d4a4dac3b716240448f33583c1bb22ab
#
_cell.length_a   1.000
_cell.length_b   1.000
_cell.length_c   1.000
_cell.angle_alpha   90.00
_cell.angle_beta   90.00
_cell.angle_gamma   90.00
#
_symmetry.space_group_name_H-M   'P 1'
#
loop_
_entity.id
_entity.type
_entity.pdbx_description
1 polymer ?
#
loop_
_entity_poly.entity_id
_entity_poly.type
_entity_poly.pdbx_seq_one_letter_code
_entity_poly.pdbx_strand_id
1 'polypeptide(L)'
;ISEHLQAVVEGDIKRLIINIPPRHMKSISVAVALPAWTWTIQPSKRFLFASYAGSLSIRDSVKCRRLIDSAWYKRYFGDTFSLTTDQNQKQRFENDKTGQRIATSVDGALTGEGGDIIVIDDPHNVREAESSTVREGVLEWWDQAMQTRLNDPKTGAFIIIMQRVHENDLTGHILANEYNDWDHLCLPARYEIGHPTPTKTKLGFTDPRTREGELLWEKRIDE
;
A
#
# COMPACT_ATOMS: atom_id res chain seq x y z
N ILE A 1 11.80 2.51 1.09
CA ILE A 1 10.30 2.49 1.17
C ILE A 1 9.81 3.71 1.94
N SER A 2 10.28 3.98 3.16
CA SER A 2 9.78 5.09 4.00
C SER A 2 9.85 6.44 3.29
N GLU A 3 10.94 6.77 2.62
CA GLU A 3 11.09 8.01 1.85
C GLU A 3 10.07 8.14 0.72
N HIS A 4 9.77 7.04 0.01
CA HIS A 4 8.74 7.02 -1.04
C HIS A 4 7.34 7.20 -0.45
N LEU A 5 7.05 6.59 0.70
CA LEU A 5 5.78 6.78 1.39
C LEU A 5 5.62 8.21 1.91
N GLN A 6 6.70 8.82 2.39
CA GLN A 6 6.74 10.22 2.77
C GLN A 6 6.45 11.12 1.56
N ALA A 7 7.12 10.91 0.43
CA ALA A 7 6.87 11.64 -0.80
C ALA A 7 5.42 11.52 -1.31
N VAL A 8 4.76 10.36 -1.06
CA VAL A 8 3.33 10.23 -1.34
C VAL A 8 2.48 11.12 -0.43
N VAL A 9 2.77 11.16 0.86
CA VAL A 9 2.02 12.00 1.82
C VAL A 9 2.25 13.49 1.56
N GLU A 10 3.44 13.88 1.13
CA GLU A 10 3.82 15.25 0.76
C GLU A 10 3.25 15.66 -0.62
N GLY A 11 2.82 14.69 -1.46
CA GLY A 11 2.18 14.92 -2.76
C GLY A 11 3.15 14.92 -3.95
N ASP A 12 4.43 14.63 -3.73
CA ASP A 12 5.46 14.54 -4.77
C ASP A 12 5.28 13.30 -5.64
N ILE A 13 4.84 12.19 -5.03
CA ILE A 13 4.49 10.95 -5.71
C ILE A 13 2.98 10.71 -5.55
N LYS A 14 2.27 10.57 -6.68
CA LYS A 14 0.83 10.30 -6.68
C LYS A 14 0.48 8.87 -7.06
N ARG A 15 1.38 8.16 -7.71
CA ARG A 15 1.19 6.80 -8.20
C ARG A 15 2.45 6.00 -7.89
N LEU A 16 2.40 5.13 -6.90
CA LEU A 16 3.54 4.37 -6.41
C LEU A 16 3.27 2.87 -6.48
N ILE A 17 4.12 2.14 -7.18
CA ILE A 17 4.18 0.67 -7.13
C ILE A 17 5.42 0.26 -6.35
N ILE A 18 5.25 -0.64 -5.40
CA ILE A 18 6.33 -1.25 -4.62
C ILE A 18 6.26 -2.76 -4.81
N ASN A 19 7.24 -3.32 -5.51
CA ASN A 19 7.40 -4.77 -5.59
C ASN A 19 8.50 -5.21 -4.63
N ILE A 20 8.14 -6.02 -3.65
CA ILE A 20 9.04 -6.51 -2.61
C ILE A 20 8.61 -7.93 -2.21
N PRO A 21 9.56 -8.83 -1.88
CA PRO A 21 9.26 -10.20 -1.50
C PRO A 21 8.35 -10.30 -0.26
N PRO A 22 7.72 -11.46 -0.03
CA PRO A 22 6.95 -11.70 1.17
C PRO A 22 7.80 -11.59 2.43
N ARG A 23 7.18 -11.23 3.55
CA ARG A 23 7.81 -11.11 4.87
C ARG A 23 8.92 -10.05 5.00
N HIS A 24 9.00 -9.08 4.09
CA HIS A 24 9.88 -7.92 4.16
C HIS A 24 9.14 -6.66 4.68
N MET A 25 8.28 -6.84 5.66
CA MET A 25 7.55 -5.78 6.39
C MET A 25 6.60 -4.90 5.55
N LYS A 26 6.27 -5.31 4.31
CA LYS A 26 5.46 -4.49 3.39
C LYS A 26 4.13 -4.02 4.00
N SER A 27 3.25 -4.94 4.44
CA SER A 27 1.94 -4.57 5.00
C SER A 27 2.06 -3.75 6.28
N ILE A 28 3.07 -4.02 7.13
CA ILE A 28 3.27 -3.23 8.35
C ILE A 28 3.66 -1.79 8.02
N SER A 29 4.48 -1.58 6.99
CA SER A 29 4.89 -0.25 6.56
C SER A 29 3.73 0.55 5.99
N VAL A 30 2.99 -0.02 5.02
CA VAL A 30 1.95 0.71 4.30
C VAL A 30 0.58 0.69 4.98
N ALA A 31 0.20 -0.42 5.64
CA ALA A 31 -1.16 -0.56 6.17
C ALA A 31 -1.27 -0.28 7.68
N VAL A 32 -0.16 -0.19 8.39
CA VAL A 32 -0.13 0.10 9.83
C VAL A 32 0.61 1.40 10.14
N ALA A 33 1.89 1.48 9.75
CA ALA A 33 2.74 2.63 10.11
C ALA A 33 2.38 3.89 9.32
N LEU A 34 2.18 3.79 8.01
CA LEU A 34 1.87 4.93 7.15
C LEU A 34 0.65 5.72 7.63
N PRO A 35 -0.56 5.13 7.81
CA PRO A 35 -1.71 5.92 8.25
C PRO A 35 -1.54 6.48 9.66
N ALA A 36 -0.93 5.74 10.58
CA ALA A 36 -0.66 6.23 11.92
C ALA A 36 0.32 7.42 11.91
N TRP A 37 1.38 7.34 11.12
CA TRP A 37 2.33 8.45 10.98
C TRP A 37 1.72 9.65 10.25
N THR A 38 1.00 9.42 9.16
CA THR A 38 0.36 10.52 8.41
C THR A 38 -0.55 11.35 9.29
N TRP A 39 -1.33 10.71 10.16
CA TRP A 39 -2.24 11.44 11.06
C TRP A 39 -1.52 12.28 12.14
N THR A 40 -0.24 12.08 12.37
CA THR A 40 0.53 12.99 13.26
C THR A 40 0.78 14.37 12.63
N ILE A 41 0.74 14.46 11.28
CA ILE A 41 1.03 15.69 10.52
C ILE A 41 -0.16 16.16 9.67
N GLN A 42 -0.99 15.25 9.20
CA GLN A 42 -2.19 15.49 8.39
C GLN A 42 -3.36 14.65 8.90
N PRO A 43 -3.94 14.99 10.07
CA PRO A 43 -4.93 14.13 10.73
C PRO A 43 -6.25 14.00 9.96
N SER A 44 -6.56 14.88 9.01
CA SER A 44 -7.76 14.82 8.17
C SER A 44 -7.66 13.85 6.98
N LYS A 45 -6.49 13.27 6.71
CA LYS A 45 -6.31 12.36 5.58
C LYS A 45 -7.17 11.10 5.70
N ARG A 46 -7.83 10.76 4.59
CA ARG A 46 -8.71 9.59 4.46
C ARG A 46 -8.00 8.49 3.69
N PHE A 47 -7.98 7.31 4.29
CA PHE A 47 -7.33 6.13 3.73
C PHE A 47 -8.33 5.04 3.37
N LEU A 48 -8.16 4.46 2.19
CA LEU A 48 -8.84 3.24 1.76
C LEU A 48 -7.80 2.14 1.53
N PHE A 49 -7.97 0.99 2.18
CA PHE A 49 -7.09 -0.16 2.06
C PHE A 49 -7.83 -1.35 1.45
N ALA A 50 -7.26 -1.93 0.39
CA ALA A 50 -7.75 -3.16 -0.22
C ALA A 50 -6.66 -4.23 -0.23
N SER A 51 -7.08 -5.50 -0.10
CA SER A 51 -6.22 -6.68 -0.26
C SER A 51 -7.04 -7.79 -0.92
N TYR A 52 -6.40 -8.86 -1.42
CA TYR A 52 -7.14 -9.99 -2.00
C TYR A 52 -8.15 -10.62 -1.02
N ALA A 53 -7.94 -10.50 0.28
CA ALA A 53 -8.87 -10.99 1.30
C ALA A 53 -9.17 -9.90 2.33
N GLY A 54 -10.45 -9.63 2.57
CA GLY A 54 -10.89 -8.64 3.55
C GLY A 54 -10.37 -8.90 4.97
N SER A 55 -10.17 -10.16 5.35
CA SER A 55 -9.61 -10.54 6.65
C SER A 55 -8.19 -10.01 6.86
N LEU A 56 -7.36 -9.91 5.81
CA LEU A 56 -6.00 -9.35 5.89
C LEU A 56 -6.05 -7.84 6.09
N SER A 57 -6.85 -7.14 5.29
CA SER A 57 -7.04 -5.70 5.42
C SER A 57 -7.60 -5.32 6.81
N ILE A 58 -8.57 -6.09 7.33
CA ILE A 58 -9.12 -5.91 8.68
C ILE A 58 -8.07 -6.20 9.76
N ARG A 59 -7.27 -7.26 9.61
CA ARG A 59 -6.17 -7.58 10.54
C ARG A 59 -5.23 -6.40 10.71
N ASP A 60 -4.82 -5.77 9.61
CA ASP A 60 -3.87 -4.67 9.63
C ASP A 60 -4.54 -3.35 10.07
N SER A 61 -5.86 -3.20 9.80
CA SER A 61 -6.68 -2.15 10.39
C SER A 61 -6.67 -2.19 11.93
N VAL A 62 -6.89 -3.39 12.49
CA VAL A 62 -6.84 -3.57 13.96
C VAL A 62 -5.46 -3.26 14.53
N LYS A 63 -4.38 -3.64 13.84
CA LYS A 63 -3.00 -3.30 14.27
C LYS A 63 -2.75 -1.80 14.26
N CYS A 64 -3.16 -1.12 13.19
CA CYS A 64 -3.03 0.34 13.07
C CYS A 64 -3.79 1.04 14.21
N ARG A 65 -5.03 0.66 14.46
CA ARG A 65 -5.84 1.21 15.55
C ARG A 65 -5.21 0.97 16.92
N ARG A 66 -4.68 -0.26 17.19
CA ARG A 66 -3.96 -0.57 18.43
C ARG A 66 -2.68 0.25 18.61
N LEU A 67 -1.97 0.53 17.50
CA LEU A 67 -0.80 1.41 17.54
C LEU A 67 -1.21 2.83 17.98
N ILE A 68 -2.25 3.39 17.35
CA ILE A 68 -2.77 4.72 17.68
C ILE A 68 -3.30 4.78 19.12
N ASP A 69 -3.95 3.71 19.58
CA ASP A 69 -4.47 3.61 20.96
C ASP A 69 -3.40 3.34 22.02
N SER A 70 -2.18 3.01 21.62
CA SER A 70 -1.12 2.69 22.57
C SER A 70 -0.73 3.89 23.44
N ALA A 71 -0.31 3.61 24.69
CA ALA A 71 0.16 4.65 25.61
C ALA A 71 1.36 5.43 25.04
N TRP A 72 2.24 4.72 24.32
CA TRP A 72 3.38 5.35 23.64
C TRP A 72 2.91 6.36 22.60
N TYR A 73 2.03 5.98 21.68
CA TYR A 73 1.56 6.87 20.61
C TYR A 73 0.79 8.07 21.18
N LYS A 74 -0.10 7.85 22.14
CA LYS A 74 -0.86 8.90 22.83
C LYS A 74 0.01 9.88 23.57
N ARG A 75 1.11 9.41 24.16
CA ARG A 75 2.07 10.28 24.86
C ARG A 75 2.73 11.31 23.94
N TYR A 76 3.01 10.93 22.68
CA TYR A 76 3.74 11.80 21.74
C TYR A 76 2.84 12.55 20.78
N PHE A 77 1.68 12.01 20.46
CA PHE A 77 0.80 12.52 19.41
C PHE A 77 -0.67 12.68 19.82
N GLY A 78 -1.01 12.40 21.08
CA GLY A 78 -2.39 12.46 21.58
C GLY A 78 -3.04 13.84 21.53
N ASP A 79 -2.26 14.90 21.49
CA ASP A 79 -2.75 16.28 21.36
C ASP A 79 -3.13 16.64 19.89
N THR A 80 -2.70 15.83 18.91
CA THR A 80 -2.99 16.10 17.49
C THR A 80 -4.41 15.72 17.11
N PHE A 81 -4.86 14.55 17.53
CA PHE A 81 -6.21 14.03 17.28
C PHE A 81 -6.58 12.94 18.29
N SER A 82 -7.88 12.61 18.31
CA SER A 82 -8.42 11.47 19.06
C SER A 82 -9.30 10.60 18.16
N LEU A 83 -9.31 9.28 18.36
CA LEU A 83 -10.25 8.41 17.67
C LEU A 83 -11.67 8.69 18.17
N THR A 84 -12.64 8.70 17.26
CA THR A 84 -14.05 8.86 17.62
C THR A 84 -14.57 7.59 18.31
N THR A 85 -15.62 7.71 19.09
CA THR A 85 -16.23 6.57 19.80
C THR A 85 -17.36 5.93 19.01
N ASP A 86 -18.05 6.70 18.19
CA ASP A 86 -19.21 6.30 17.40
C ASP A 86 -18.81 5.54 16.12
N GLN A 87 -17.68 5.87 15.50
CA GLN A 87 -17.14 5.19 14.33
C GLN A 87 -15.76 4.60 14.62
N ASN A 88 -15.73 3.53 15.41
CA ASN A 88 -14.48 2.86 15.84
C ASN A 88 -14.56 1.34 15.67
N GLN A 89 -14.81 0.89 14.42
CA GLN A 89 -14.95 -0.52 14.07
C GLN A 89 -13.66 -1.09 13.48
N LYS A 90 -13.58 -2.43 13.39
CA LYS A 90 -12.42 -3.13 12.81
C LYS A 90 -12.22 -2.81 11.34
N GLN A 91 -13.31 -2.63 10.59
CA GLN A 91 -13.31 -2.36 9.16
C GLN A 91 -13.19 -0.86 8.87
N ARG A 92 -13.71 -0.01 9.75
CA ARG A 92 -13.69 1.44 9.59
C ARG A 92 -13.50 2.11 10.95
N PHE A 93 -12.58 3.05 11.03
CA PHE A 93 -12.46 3.94 12.17
C PHE A 93 -12.07 5.35 11.72
N GLU A 94 -12.45 6.32 12.52
CA GLU A 94 -12.32 7.74 12.25
C GLU A 94 -11.69 8.48 13.43
N ASN A 95 -11.15 9.66 13.15
CA ASN A 95 -10.68 10.57 14.17
C ASN A 95 -11.49 11.89 14.16
N ASP A 96 -11.36 12.70 15.21
CA ASP A 96 -12.05 13.98 15.43
C ASP A 96 -11.64 15.09 14.46
N LYS A 97 -10.68 14.83 13.56
CA LYS A 97 -10.22 15.74 12.49
C LYS A 97 -10.69 15.27 11.11
N THR A 98 -11.73 14.43 11.06
CA THR A 98 -12.30 13.86 9.82
C THR A 98 -11.43 12.85 9.08
N GLY A 99 -10.28 12.48 9.62
CA GLY A 99 -9.47 11.41 9.09
C GLY A 99 -10.19 10.07 9.24
N GLN A 100 -10.02 9.21 8.24
CA GLN A 100 -10.75 7.95 8.14
C GLN A 100 -9.83 6.85 7.63
N ARG A 101 -10.04 5.63 8.14
CA ARG A 101 -9.40 4.44 7.61
C ARG A 101 -10.44 3.36 7.35
N ILE A 102 -10.57 2.97 6.08
CA ILE A 102 -11.45 1.88 5.63
C ILE A 102 -10.61 0.69 5.20
N ALA A 103 -11.05 -0.52 5.55
CA ALA A 103 -10.47 -1.79 5.13
C ALA A 103 -11.49 -2.57 4.29
N THR A 104 -11.09 -2.98 3.09
CA THR A 104 -11.91 -3.76 2.16
C THR A 104 -11.11 -4.88 1.51
N SER A 105 -11.71 -5.61 0.58
CA SER A 105 -11.07 -6.58 -0.30
C SER A 105 -11.22 -6.18 -1.76
N VAL A 106 -10.43 -6.82 -2.63
CA VAL A 106 -10.79 -6.94 -4.05
C VAL A 106 -12.23 -7.48 -4.11
N ASP A 107 -13.05 -6.95 -4.99
CA ASP A 107 -14.49 -7.23 -5.12
C ASP A 107 -15.35 -6.85 -3.88
N GLY A 108 -14.77 -6.25 -2.86
CA GLY A 108 -15.55 -5.73 -1.74
C GLY A 108 -16.48 -4.58 -2.15
N ALA A 109 -17.64 -4.49 -1.52
CA ALA A 109 -18.59 -3.41 -1.78
C ALA A 109 -17.97 -2.06 -1.36
N LEU A 110 -17.68 -1.21 -2.34
CA LEU A 110 -17.08 0.13 -2.16
C LEU A 110 -18.00 1.26 -2.62
N THR A 111 -19.29 0.99 -2.78
CA THR A 111 -20.26 1.98 -3.27
C THR A 111 -20.26 3.21 -2.35
N GLY A 112 -19.89 4.36 -2.89
CA GLY A 112 -19.85 5.62 -2.15
C GLY A 112 -18.62 5.86 -1.27
N GLU A 113 -17.70 4.88 -1.15
CA GLU A 113 -16.47 5.05 -0.37
C GLU A 113 -15.29 5.46 -1.26
N GLY A 114 -14.41 6.31 -0.71
CA GLY A 114 -13.20 6.78 -1.38
C GLY A 114 -12.09 7.10 -0.37
N GLY A 115 -10.96 7.57 -0.88
CA GLY A 115 -9.84 7.98 -0.05
C GLY A 115 -8.98 9.06 -0.71
N ASP A 116 -8.23 9.80 0.10
CA ASP A 116 -7.20 10.71 -0.37
C ASP A 116 -5.93 9.92 -0.73
N ILE A 117 -5.70 8.82 0.00
CA ILE A 117 -4.64 7.84 -0.28
C ILE A 117 -5.28 6.45 -0.30
N ILE A 118 -5.18 5.77 -1.43
CA ILE A 118 -5.67 4.41 -1.62
C ILE A 118 -4.49 3.45 -1.66
N VAL A 119 -4.51 2.44 -0.80
CA VAL A 119 -3.45 1.44 -0.66
C VAL A 119 -3.98 0.06 -1.05
N ILE A 120 -3.34 -0.56 -2.01
CA ILE A 120 -3.62 -1.93 -2.45
C ILE A 120 -2.46 -2.81 -2.02
N ASP A 121 -2.71 -3.69 -1.06
CA ASP A 121 -1.71 -4.58 -0.47
C ASP A 121 -1.99 -6.03 -0.85
N ASP A 122 -1.12 -6.62 -1.65
CA ASP A 122 -1.24 -7.98 -2.20
C ASP A 122 -2.64 -8.23 -2.80
N PRO A 123 -2.99 -7.65 -3.97
CA PRO A 123 -4.34 -7.81 -4.55
C PRO A 123 -4.61 -9.21 -5.10
N HIS A 124 -3.58 -10.01 -5.32
CA HIS A 124 -3.69 -11.37 -5.84
C HIS A 124 -3.41 -12.42 -4.75
N ASN A 125 -4.21 -13.47 -4.72
CA ASN A 125 -3.90 -14.68 -3.97
C ASN A 125 -2.84 -15.49 -4.73
N VAL A 126 -1.71 -15.77 -4.09
CA VAL A 126 -0.60 -16.51 -4.71
C VAL A 126 -1.02 -17.87 -5.26
N ARG A 127 -1.95 -18.58 -4.58
CA ARG A 127 -2.42 -19.91 -5.01
C ARG A 127 -3.31 -19.86 -6.25
N GLU A 128 -3.95 -18.73 -6.50
CA GLU A 128 -4.94 -18.55 -7.58
C GLU A 128 -4.36 -17.69 -8.71
N ALA A 129 -3.15 -17.17 -8.54
CA ALA A 129 -2.52 -16.26 -9.48
C ALA A 129 -2.25 -16.89 -10.87
N GLU A 130 -2.14 -18.22 -10.95
CA GLU A 130 -2.02 -18.95 -12.22
C GLU A 130 -3.33 -19.00 -13.01
N SER A 131 -4.48 -18.82 -12.37
CA SER A 131 -5.79 -18.75 -13.05
C SER A 131 -5.93 -17.41 -13.78
N SER A 132 -6.06 -17.45 -15.11
CA SER A 132 -6.30 -16.24 -15.92
C SER A 132 -7.58 -15.54 -15.49
N THR A 133 -8.67 -16.29 -15.29
CA THR A 133 -9.97 -15.73 -14.87
C THR A 133 -9.88 -14.98 -13.56
N VAL A 134 -9.17 -15.52 -12.56
CA VAL A 134 -9.00 -14.84 -11.26
C VAL A 134 -8.13 -13.60 -11.41
N ARG A 135 -7.03 -13.68 -12.18
CA ARG A 135 -6.20 -12.50 -12.44
C ARG A 135 -6.99 -11.41 -13.16
N GLU A 136 -7.68 -11.75 -14.24
CA GLU A 136 -8.50 -10.81 -15.02
C GLU A 136 -9.55 -10.13 -14.15
N GLY A 137 -10.20 -10.84 -13.23
CA GLY A 137 -11.14 -10.24 -12.28
C GLY A 137 -10.50 -9.14 -11.42
N VAL A 138 -9.25 -9.32 -10.97
CA VAL A 138 -8.51 -8.28 -10.23
C VAL A 138 -8.20 -7.07 -11.12
N LEU A 139 -7.83 -7.30 -12.39
CA LEU A 139 -7.54 -6.23 -13.34
C LEU A 139 -8.81 -5.44 -13.68
N GLU A 140 -9.92 -6.13 -13.93
CA GLU A 140 -11.22 -5.50 -14.17
C GLU A 140 -11.68 -4.68 -12.96
N TRP A 141 -11.53 -5.21 -11.74
CA TRP A 141 -11.83 -4.48 -10.52
C TRP A 141 -10.97 -3.21 -10.39
N TRP A 142 -9.69 -3.27 -10.74
CA TRP A 142 -8.81 -2.10 -10.76
C TRP A 142 -9.31 -1.08 -11.78
N ASP A 143 -9.50 -1.47 -13.03
CA ASP A 143 -9.83 -0.58 -14.15
C ASP A 143 -11.22 0.04 -14.00
N GLN A 144 -12.21 -0.74 -13.56
CA GLN A 144 -13.61 -0.31 -13.54
C GLN A 144 -14.05 0.32 -12.21
N ALA A 145 -13.48 -0.12 -11.10
CA ALA A 145 -13.94 0.30 -9.78
C ALA A 145 -12.93 1.15 -9.02
N MET A 146 -11.69 0.70 -8.88
CA MET A 146 -10.75 1.28 -7.93
C MET A 146 -10.17 2.61 -8.39
N GLN A 147 -9.86 2.76 -9.67
CA GLN A 147 -9.29 4.00 -10.22
C GLN A 147 -10.18 5.24 -9.99
N THR A 148 -11.47 5.05 -9.82
CA THR A 148 -12.45 6.14 -9.61
C THR A 148 -12.66 6.51 -8.14
N ARG A 149 -11.94 5.89 -7.19
CA ARG A 149 -12.18 6.04 -5.74
C ARG A 149 -11.36 7.13 -5.05
N LEU A 150 -10.48 7.85 -5.76
CA LEU A 150 -9.84 9.02 -5.18
C LEU A 150 -10.86 10.13 -4.92
N ASN A 151 -10.85 10.70 -3.71
CA ASN A 151 -11.70 11.83 -3.35
C ASN A 151 -11.41 13.05 -4.25
N ASP A 152 -10.13 13.26 -4.58
CA ASP A 152 -9.69 14.24 -5.57
C ASP A 152 -8.59 13.61 -6.44
N PRO A 153 -8.84 13.36 -7.73
CA PRO A 153 -7.85 12.79 -8.64
C PRO A 153 -6.59 13.64 -8.83
N LYS A 154 -6.66 14.95 -8.54
CA LYS A 154 -5.52 15.87 -8.71
C LYS A 154 -4.53 15.82 -7.55
N THR A 155 -5.01 15.57 -6.35
CA THR A 155 -4.21 15.60 -5.11
C THR A 155 -4.12 14.24 -4.43
N GLY A 156 -5.00 13.32 -4.77
CA GLY A 156 -5.02 11.97 -4.22
C GLY A 156 -3.92 11.07 -4.77
N ALA A 157 -3.62 9.99 -4.06
CA ALA A 157 -2.57 9.07 -4.43
C ALA A 157 -2.98 7.60 -4.35
N PHE A 158 -2.38 6.79 -5.21
CA PHE A 158 -2.41 5.33 -5.16
C PHE A 158 -1.06 4.77 -4.71
N ILE A 159 -1.09 3.79 -3.82
CA ILE A 159 0.05 2.95 -3.45
C ILE A 159 -0.34 1.50 -3.71
N ILE A 160 0.38 0.83 -4.59
CA ILE A 160 0.25 -0.61 -4.80
C ILE A 160 1.51 -1.26 -4.24
N ILE A 161 1.37 -2.14 -3.26
CA ILE A 161 2.49 -2.88 -2.71
C ILE A 161 2.18 -4.38 -2.79
N MET A 162 3.04 -5.13 -3.47
CA MET A 162 2.83 -6.55 -3.66
C MET A 162 4.13 -7.29 -3.98
N GLN A 163 4.14 -8.58 -3.71
CA GLN A 163 5.07 -9.48 -4.37
C GLN A 163 4.58 -9.74 -5.80
N ARG A 164 5.49 -9.87 -6.76
CA ARG A 164 5.13 -10.32 -8.10
C ARG A 164 4.74 -11.81 -8.02
N VAL A 165 3.60 -12.15 -8.60
CA VAL A 165 3.06 -13.51 -8.60
C VAL A 165 2.86 -14.06 -10.01
N HIS A 166 2.81 -13.18 -11.01
CA HIS A 166 2.70 -13.51 -12.42
C HIS A 166 3.14 -12.30 -13.26
N GLU A 167 3.60 -12.51 -14.52
CA GLU A 167 3.97 -11.41 -15.42
C GLU A 167 2.79 -10.45 -15.69
N ASN A 168 1.58 -11.00 -15.81
CA ASN A 168 0.33 -10.28 -16.04
C ASN A 168 -0.47 -10.07 -14.73
N ASP A 169 0.18 -9.90 -13.59
CA ASP A 169 -0.45 -9.45 -12.36
C ASP A 169 -0.76 -7.94 -12.43
N LEU A 170 -1.38 -7.37 -11.38
CA LEU A 170 -1.75 -5.96 -11.37
C LEU A 170 -0.55 -5.03 -11.67
N THR A 171 0.62 -5.32 -11.12
CA THR A 171 1.84 -4.54 -11.45
C THR A 171 2.18 -4.66 -12.94
N GLY A 172 2.17 -5.88 -13.49
CA GLY A 172 2.45 -6.11 -14.92
C GLY A 172 1.46 -5.39 -15.82
N HIS A 173 0.17 -5.44 -15.50
CA HIS A 173 -0.89 -4.73 -16.21
C HIS A 173 -0.67 -3.21 -16.23
N ILE A 174 -0.41 -2.61 -15.09
CA ILE A 174 -0.19 -1.17 -14.98
C ILE A 174 1.08 -0.75 -15.71
N LEU A 175 2.19 -1.45 -15.51
CA LEU A 175 3.44 -1.11 -16.18
C LEU A 175 3.38 -1.26 -17.70
N ALA A 176 2.57 -2.18 -18.21
CA ALA A 176 2.36 -2.33 -19.66
C ALA A 176 1.55 -1.18 -20.27
N ASN A 177 0.60 -0.61 -19.52
CA ASN A 177 -0.34 0.38 -20.03
C ASN A 177 -0.03 1.82 -19.60
N GLU A 178 0.52 2.02 -18.40
CA GLU A 178 0.67 3.33 -17.74
C GLU A 178 2.09 3.57 -17.19
N TYR A 179 3.11 2.91 -17.73
CA TYR A 179 4.48 2.88 -17.16
C TYR A 179 5.07 4.26 -16.82
N ASN A 180 4.77 5.29 -17.60
CA ASN A 180 5.34 6.63 -17.40
C ASN A 180 4.67 7.42 -16.27
N ASP A 181 3.50 7.01 -15.83
CA ASP A 181 2.71 7.72 -14.83
C ASP A 181 2.97 7.21 -13.40
N TRP A 182 3.70 6.09 -13.28
CA TRP A 182 3.95 5.42 -12.02
C TRP A 182 5.42 5.47 -11.61
N ASP A 183 5.66 5.81 -10.36
CA ASP A 183 6.92 5.57 -9.68
C ASP A 183 6.98 4.09 -9.29
N HIS A 184 7.99 3.36 -9.76
CA HIS A 184 8.12 1.92 -9.53
C HIS A 184 9.37 1.62 -8.70
N LEU A 185 9.18 1.17 -7.45
CA LEU A 185 10.22 0.70 -6.56
C LEU A 185 10.25 -0.83 -6.58
N CYS A 186 11.19 -1.40 -7.30
CA CYS A 186 11.38 -2.86 -7.41
C CYS A 186 12.57 -3.29 -6.54
N LEU A 187 12.29 -4.12 -5.55
CA LEU A 187 13.28 -4.64 -4.59
C LEU A 187 13.22 -6.18 -4.60
N PRO A 188 13.88 -6.86 -5.54
CA PRO A 188 13.87 -8.33 -5.61
C PRO A 188 14.56 -8.96 -4.41
N ALA A 189 14.19 -10.20 -4.05
CA ALA A 189 14.78 -10.94 -2.94
C ALA A 189 16.28 -11.13 -3.12
N ARG A 190 16.69 -11.48 -4.35
CA ARG A 190 18.09 -11.54 -4.80
C ARG A 190 18.28 -10.45 -5.85
N TYR A 191 19.38 -9.73 -5.75
CA TYR A 191 19.72 -8.69 -6.72
C TYR A 191 20.02 -9.34 -8.09
N GLU A 192 19.46 -8.75 -9.13
CA GLU A 192 19.64 -9.20 -10.52
C GLU A 192 20.21 -8.06 -11.35
N ILE A 193 21.40 -8.26 -11.89
CA ILE A 193 22.01 -7.32 -12.83
C ILE A 193 21.17 -7.33 -14.12
N GLY A 194 20.64 -6.17 -14.52
CA GLY A 194 19.78 -6.09 -15.71
C GLY A 194 18.36 -6.58 -15.51
N HIS A 195 17.84 -6.49 -14.27
CA HIS A 195 16.44 -6.83 -13.98
C HIS A 195 15.48 -6.21 -15.01
N PRO A 196 14.51 -6.96 -15.58
CA PRO A 196 13.66 -6.51 -16.69
C PRO A 196 12.78 -5.32 -16.34
N THR A 197 12.44 -5.16 -15.06
CA THR A 197 11.66 -4.03 -14.56
C THR A 197 12.41 -3.35 -13.40
N PRO A 198 13.50 -2.60 -13.69
CA PRO A 198 14.30 -1.96 -12.66
C PRO A 198 13.52 -0.87 -11.94
N THR A 199 13.99 -0.50 -10.76
CA THR A 199 13.44 0.65 -10.04
C THR A 199 13.53 1.92 -10.89
N LYS A 200 12.40 2.63 -10.98
CA LYS A 200 12.28 3.94 -11.63
C LYS A 200 11.39 4.83 -10.77
N THR A 201 11.97 5.72 -10.00
CA THR A 201 11.23 6.64 -9.13
C THR A 201 11.75 8.07 -9.27
N LYS A 202 10.88 9.03 -9.03
CA LYS A 202 11.23 10.47 -9.01
C LYS A 202 12.29 10.81 -7.98
N LEU A 203 12.41 10.02 -6.91
CA LEU A 203 13.44 10.20 -5.89
C LEU A 203 14.84 9.77 -6.35
N GLY A 204 14.96 9.17 -7.55
CA GLY A 204 16.24 8.73 -8.08
C GLY A 204 16.87 7.58 -7.25
N PHE A 205 16.06 6.82 -6.52
CA PHE A 205 16.55 5.68 -5.75
C PHE A 205 17.20 4.65 -6.66
N THR A 206 18.39 4.21 -6.29
CA THR A 206 19.10 3.07 -6.89
C THR A 206 19.34 2.02 -5.82
N ASP A 207 19.15 0.76 -6.18
CA ASP A 207 19.46 -0.36 -5.28
C ASP A 207 20.95 -0.33 -4.91
N PRO A 208 21.30 -0.27 -3.61
CA PRO A 208 22.71 -0.23 -3.20
C PRO A 208 23.46 -1.55 -3.40
N ARG A 209 22.74 -2.64 -3.67
CA ARG A 209 23.36 -3.93 -3.98
C ARG A 209 24.01 -3.89 -5.36
N THR A 210 25.14 -4.55 -5.50
CA THR A 210 25.94 -4.51 -6.72
C THR A 210 26.34 -5.89 -7.25
N ARG A 211 26.18 -6.93 -6.44
CA ARG A 211 26.57 -8.30 -6.79
C ARG A 211 25.35 -9.13 -7.17
N GLU A 212 25.45 -9.87 -8.25
CA GLU A 212 24.43 -10.83 -8.68
C GLU A 212 24.09 -11.79 -7.52
N GLY A 213 22.79 -12.00 -7.25
CA GLY A 213 22.30 -12.87 -6.20
C GLY A 213 22.36 -12.31 -4.77
N GLU A 214 22.87 -11.09 -4.56
CA GLU A 214 22.96 -10.46 -3.25
C GLU A 214 21.57 -10.32 -2.60
N LEU A 215 21.42 -10.82 -1.37
CA LEU A 215 20.14 -10.85 -0.67
C LEU A 215 19.67 -9.47 -0.22
N LEU A 216 18.36 -9.21 -0.32
CA LEU A 216 17.75 -7.97 0.20
C LEU A 216 17.83 -7.89 1.73
N TRP A 217 17.81 -9.03 2.41
CA TRP A 217 17.90 -9.12 3.86
C TRP A 217 18.60 -10.41 4.30
N GLU A 218 19.92 -10.38 4.33
CA GLU A 218 20.77 -11.53 4.67
C GLU A 218 20.43 -12.16 6.02
N LYS A 219 20.23 -11.34 7.06
CA LYS A 219 19.92 -11.84 8.42
C LYS A 219 18.59 -12.58 8.55
N ARG A 220 17.74 -12.55 7.55
CA ARG A 220 16.42 -13.18 7.59
C ARG A 220 16.31 -14.42 6.71
N ILE A 221 17.11 -14.52 5.72
CA ILE A 221 17.11 -15.63 4.75
C ILE A 221 18.47 -16.28 4.87
N ASP A 222 18.59 -17.26 5.77
CA ASP A 222 19.74 -18.16 5.79
C ASP A 222 19.64 -19.05 4.56
N GLU A 223 20.77 -19.30 3.91
CA GLU A 223 20.89 -20.20 2.75
C GLU A 223 20.67 -21.67 3.16
#